data_bd291aa29b41e3fddde0ec45a58a24dc
#
_entry.id   bd291aa29b41e3fddde0ec45a58a24dc
#
_cell.length_a   1.000
_cell.length_b   1.000
_cell.length_c   1.000
_cell.angle_alpha   90.00
_cell.angle_beta   90.00
_cell.angle_gamma   90.00
#
_symmetry.space_group_name_H-M   'P 1'
#
loop_
_entity.id
_entity.type
_entity.pdbx_description
1 polymer ?
#
loop_
_entity_poly.entity_id
_entity_poly.type
_entity_poly.pdbx_seq_one_letter_code
_entity_poly.pdbx_strand_id
1 'polypeptide(L)'
;MKVMEFVRAAGLAFVVLIVDVVLAVAVLYLWGKTQHHGHSEVFYQSAAVSIQRWSTRIVGSGLIFYAAWAAARKRAPRQAYVFAIALVFFYAFLDGASVAFEHFFNPSMALSLALKLLAALAGAWLATAQRAAAQAGPAIR
;
A
#
# COMPACT_ATOMS: atom_id res chain seq x y z
N MET A 1 0.64 -1.84 22.29
CA MET A 1 0.02 -2.82 21.36
C MET A 1 0.34 -4.22 21.84
N LYS A 2 -0.60 -5.16 21.78
CA LYS A 2 -0.33 -6.57 22.12
C LYS A 2 0.46 -7.22 20.96
N VAL A 3 1.33 -8.20 21.24
CA VAL A 3 2.12 -8.92 20.22
C VAL A 3 1.25 -9.40 19.05
N MET A 4 0.04 -9.88 19.34
CA MET A 4 -0.92 -10.31 18.33
C MET A 4 -1.31 -9.21 17.30
N GLU A 5 -1.30 -7.95 17.68
CA GLU A 5 -1.59 -6.85 16.75
C GLU A 5 -0.44 -6.60 15.77
N PHE A 6 0.81 -6.82 16.19
CA PHE A 6 1.96 -6.79 15.29
C PHE A 6 1.93 -7.95 14.30
N VAL A 7 1.59 -9.16 14.75
CA VAL A 7 1.44 -10.32 13.86
C VAL A 7 0.33 -10.07 12.83
N ARG A 8 -0.78 -9.46 13.23
CA ARG A 8 -1.86 -9.09 12.31
C ARG A 8 -1.43 -8.01 11.31
N ALA A 9 -0.64 -7.01 11.75
CA ALA A 9 -0.12 -5.99 10.86
C ALA A 9 0.86 -6.59 9.84
N ALA A 10 1.77 -7.48 10.27
CA ALA A 10 2.69 -8.18 9.39
C ALA A 10 1.96 -9.09 8.39
N GLY A 11 0.99 -9.87 8.83
CA GLY A 11 0.17 -10.72 7.96
C GLY A 11 -0.62 -9.91 6.92
N LEU A 12 -1.20 -8.77 7.34
CA LEU A 12 -1.91 -7.89 6.42
C LEU A 12 -0.96 -7.21 5.43
N ALA A 13 0.24 -6.80 5.87
CA ALA A 13 1.28 -6.24 4.99
C ALA A 13 1.69 -7.26 3.92
N PHE A 14 1.86 -8.51 4.29
CA PHE A 14 2.19 -9.60 3.37
C PHE A 14 1.08 -9.82 2.33
N VAL A 15 -0.19 -9.84 2.75
CA VAL A 15 -1.33 -9.96 1.83
C VAL A 15 -1.37 -8.78 0.87
N VAL A 16 -1.20 -7.55 1.36
CA VAL A 16 -1.18 -6.33 0.53
C VAL A 16 -0.04 -6.41 -0.48
N LEU A 17 1.15 -6.86 -0.09
CA LEU A 17 2.28 -7.02 -0.99
C LEU A 17 1.98 -8.04 -2.11
N ILE A 18 1.41 -9.20 -1.78
CA ILE A 18 1.02 -10.20 -2.78
C ILE A 18 0.01 -9.60 -3.77
N VAL A 19 -1.03 -8.93 -3.27
CA VAL A 19 -2.05 -8.32 -4.13
C VAL A 19 -1.44 -7.24 -5.02
N ASP A 20 -0.53 -6.41 -4.50
CA ASP A 20 0.17 -5.37 -5.26
C ASP A 20 1.00 -5.98 -6.41
N VAL A 21 1.76 -7.04 -6.14
CA VAL A 21 2.52 -7.77 -7.16
C VAL A 21 1.61 -8.40 -8.22
N VAL A 22 0.53 -9.05 -7.82
CA VAL A 22 -0.43 -9.66 -8.75
C VAL A 22 -1.07 -8.60 -9.65
N LEU A 23 -1.45 -7.46 -9.10
CA LEU A 23 -2.02 -6.36 -9.87
C LEU A 23 -0.99 -5.73 -10.82
N ALA A 24 0.27 -5.56 -10.39
CA ALA A 24 1.34 -5.08 -11.25
C ALA A 24 1.57 -6.01 -12.44
N VAL A 25 1.61 -7.32 -12.22
CA VAL A 25 1.73 -8.33 -13.29
C VAL A 25 0.52 -8.29 -14.22
N ALA A 26 -0.70 -8.16 -13.69
CA ALA A 26 -1.91 -8.05 -14.49
C ALA A 26 -1.89 -6.81 -15.40
N VAL A 27 -1.47 -5.66 -14.87
CA VAL A 27 -1.32 -4.42 -15.64
C VAL A 27 -0.30 -4.59 -16.75
N LEU A 28 0.86 -5.18 -16.47
CA LEU A 28 1.89 -5.45 -17.47
C LEU A 28 1.40 -6.39 -18.56
N TYR A 29 0.67 -7.44 -18.18
CA TYR A 29 0.10 -8.40 -19.12
C TYR A 29 -0.92 -7.74 -20.06
N LEU A 30 -1.84 -6.94 -19.51
CA LEU A 30 -2.85 -6.20 -20.29
C LEU A 30 -2.20 -5.17 -21.21
N TRP A 31 -1.21 -4.43 -20.70
CA TRP A 31 -0.45 -3.48 -21.50
C TRP A 31 0.29 -4.17 -22.65
N GLY A 32 0.95 -5.30 -22.40
CA GLY A 32 1.63 -6.09 -23.44
C GLY A 32 0.70 -6.57 -24.54
N LYS A 33 -0.55 -6.90 -24.22
CA LYS A 33 -1.55 -7.29 -25.22
C LYS A 33 -2.06 -6.12 -26.07
N THR A 34 -2.03 -4.90 -25.56
CA THR A 34 -2.53 -3.71 -26.29
C THR A 34 -1.47 -3.12 -27.21
N GLN A 35 -0.18 -3.45 -27.00
CA GLN A 35 0.89 -2.98 -27.87
C GLN A 35 1.00 -3.86 -29.11
N HIS A 36 0.90 -3.24 -30.29
CA HIS A 36 1.13 -3.93 -31.54
C HIS A 36 2.59 -4.37 -31.66
N HIS A 37 2.82 -5.59 -32.10
CA HIS A 37 4.15 -6.17 -32.31
C HIS A 37 4.96 -5.33 -33.32
N GLY A 38 6.13 -4.84 -32.92
CA GLY A 38 7.00 -4.05 -33.80
C GLY A 38 8.06 -3.19 -33.11
N HIS A 39 8.04 -3.12 -31.79
CA HIS A 39 9.05 -2.39 -31.03
C HIS A 39 10.22 -3.30 -30.59
N SER A 40 11.38 -2.70 -30.31
CA SER A 40 12.56 -3.43 -29.82
C SER A 40 12.30 -3.98 -28.40
N GLU A 41 13.00 -5.06 -28.05
CA GLU A 41 12.95 -5.66 -26.71
C GLU A 41 13.29 -4.64 -25.60
N VAL A 42 14.26 -3.76 -25.86
CA VAL A 42 14.66 -2.67 -24.97
C VAL A 42 13.50 -1.72 -24.68
N PHE A 43 12.65 -1.43 -25.67
CA PHE A 43 11.45 -0.60 -25.49
C PHE A 43 10.48 -1.27 -24.51
N TYR A 44 10.20 -2.56 -24.69
CA TYR A 44 9.28 -3.28 -23.80
C TYR A 44 9.83 -3.37 -22.37
N GLN A 45 11.12 -3.60 -22.20
CA GLN A 45 11.75 -3.64 -20.87
C GLN A 45 11.67 -2.29 -20.16
N SER A 46 12.00 -1.18 -20.85
CA SER A 46 11.96 0.16 -20.25
C SER A 46 10.52 0.59 -19.88
N ALA A 47 9.57 0.27 -20.73
CA ALA A 47 8.16 0.54 -20.48
C ALA A 47 7.63 -0.31 -19.31
N ALA A 48 7.99 -1.59 -19.22
CA ALA A 48 7.62 -2.48 -18.13
C ALA A 48 8.11 -1.94 -16.77
N VAL A 49 9.37 -1.51 -16.69
CA VAL A 49 9.93 -0.89 -15.47
C VAL A 49 9.18 0.39 -15.09
N SER A 50 8.83 1.22 -16.06
CA SER A 50 8.07 2.46 -15.80
C SER A 50 6.66 2.16 -15.31
N ILE A 51 5.94 1.24 -15.95
CA ILE A 51 4.59 0.83 -15.58
C ILE A 51 4.58 0.21 -14.19
N GLN A 52 5.51 -0.69 -13.90
CA GLN A 52 5.65 -1.31 -12.59
C GLN A 52 5.88 -0.26 -11.50
N ARG A 53 6.76 0.70 -11.74
CA ARG A 53 7.05 1.78 -10.79
C ARG A 53 5.83 2.64 -10.49
N TRP A 54 5.05 3.01 -11.50
CA TRP A 54 3.82 3.78 -11.31
C TRP A 54 2.72 2.97 -10.66
N SER A 55 2.52 1.73 -11.11
CA SER A 55 1.53 0.81 -10.55
C SER A 55 1.76 0.60 -9.05
N THR A 56 2.98 0.26 -8.65
CA THR A 56 3.32 0.05 -7.23
C THR A 56 3.13 1.31 -6.38
N ARG A 57 3.36 2.51 -6.94
CA ARG A 57 3.12 3.77 -6.21
C ARG A 57 1.63 4.06 -6.02
N ILE A 58 0.84 3.96 -7.07
CA ILE A 58 -0.58 4.35 -7.05
C ILE A 58 -1.41 3.22 -6.45
N VAL A 59 -1.31 2.02 -7.02
CA VAL A 59 -2.10 0.86 -6.59
C VAL A 59 -1.69 0.43 -5.19
N GLY A 60 -0.39 0.31 -4.93
CA GLY A 60 0.13 -0.05 -3.61
C GLY A 60 -0.29 0.95 -2.52
N SER A 61 -0.29 2.26 -2.81
CA SER A 61 -0.79 3.26 -1.85
C SER A 61 -2.30 3.13 -1.62
N GLY A 62 -3.08 2.86 -2.67
CA GLY A 62 -4.52 2.61 -2.56
C GLY A 62 -4.84 1.37 -1.73
N LEU A 63 -4.10 0.28 -1.93
CA LEU A 63 -4.24 -0.95 -1.15
C LEU A 63 -3.88 -0.74 0.33
N ILE A 64 -2.81 -0.02 0.62
CA ILE A 64 -2.38 0.32 1.98
C ILE A 64 -3.42 1.23 2.65
N PHE A 65 -3.97 2.23 1.93
CA PHE A 65 -5.07 3.07 2.44
C PHE A 65 -6.26 2.21 2.84
N TYR A 66 -6.72 1.35 1.95
CA TYR A 66 -7.88 0.50 2.19
C TYR A 66 -7.64 -0.48 3.36
N ALA A 67 -6.47 -1.12 3.39
CA ALA A 67 -6.09 -2.04 4.46
C ALA A 67 -6.05 -1.33 5.83
N ALA A 68 -5.45 -0.15 5.89
CA ALA A 68 -5.39 0.65 7.11
C ALA A 68 -6.78 1.12 7.55
N TRP A 69 -7.62 1.61 6.62
CA TRP A 69 -9.00 2.01 6.89
C TRP A 69 -9.83 0.84 7.42
N ALA A 70 -9.83 -0.31 6.74
CA ALA A 70 -10.59 -1.49 7.14
C ALA A 70 -10.17 -2.01 8.52
N ALA A 71 -8.86 -2.03 8.78
CA ALA A 71 -8.31 -2.44 10.07
C ALA A 71 -8.61 -1.44 11.19
N ALA A 72 -8.57 -0.13 10.91
CA ALA A 72 -8.82 0.94 11.87
C ALA A 72 -10.28 1.00 12.34
N ARG A 73 -11.23 0.59 11.51
CA ARG A 73 -12.68 0.59 11.86
C ARG A 73 -13.01 -0.19 13.11
N LYS A 74 -12.21 -1.17 13.50
CA LYS A 74 -12.41 -2.04 14.66
C LYS A 74 -11.52 -1.68 15.86
N ARG A 75 -10.73 -0.59 15.79
CA ARG A 75 -9.73 -0.22 16.79
C ARG A 75 -10.01 1.14 17.42
N ALA A 76 -9.59 1.33 18.68
CA ALA A 76 -9.57 2.66 19.28
C ALA A 76 -8.65 3.61 18.50
N PRO A 77 -8.90 4.94 18.46
CA PRO A 77 -8.18 5.87 17.60
C PRO A 77 -6.66 5.76 17.71
N ARG A 78 -6.10 5.77 18.92
CA ARG A 78 -4.66 5.64 19.15
C ARG A 78 -4.10 4.32 18.61
N GLN A 79 -4.84 3.23 18.78
CA GLN A 79 -4.41 1.91 18.26
C GLN A 79 -4.51 1.83 16.73
N ALA A 80 -5.45 2.54 16.12
CA ALA A 80 -5.63 2.61 14.69
C ALA A 80 -4.40 3.22 14.01
N TYR A 81 -3.89 4.36 14.51
CA TYR A 81 -2.68 4.99 13.97
C TYR A 81 -1.43 4.14 14.19
N VAL A 82 -1.25 3.57 15.39
CA VAL A 82 -0.10 2.68 15.65
C VAL A 82 -0.12 1.46 14.73
N PHE A 83 -1.31 0.91 14.47
CA PHE A 83 -1.45 -0.20 13.54
C PHE A 83 -1.15 0.21 12.10
N ALA A 84 -1.59 1.39 11.65
CA ALA A 84 -1.31 1.92 10.31
C ALA A 84 0.20 2.12 10.09
N ILE A 85 0.91 2.65 11.08
CA ILE A 85 2.37 2.80 11.04
C ILE A 85 3.06 1.43 10.99
N ALA A 86 2.64 0.49 11.85
CA ALA A 86 3.19 -0.86 11.86
C ALA A 86 2.96 -1.59 10.52
N LEU A 87 1.79 -1.42 9.90
CA LEU A 87 1.46 -1.99 8.59
C LEU A 87 2.46 -1.51 7.52
N VAL A 88 2.71 -0.18 7.46
CA VAL A 88 3.66 0.39 6.50
C VAL A 88 5.09 -0.05 6.81
N PHE A 89 5.47 -0.13 8.08
CA PHE A 89 6.80 -0.62 8.48
C PHE A 89 7.04 -2.06 8.00
N PHE A 90 6.08 -2.96 8.24
CA PHE A 90 6.21 -4.34 7.78
C PHE A 90 6.16 -4.44 6.26
N TYR A 91 5.32 -3.64 5.60
CA TYR A 91 5.31 -3.58 4.14
C TYR A 91 6.66 -3.10 3.60
N ALA A 92 7.23 -2.03 4.16
CA ALA A 92 8.54 -1.51 3.77
C ALA A 92 9.67 -2.51 4.01
N PHE A 93 9.59 -3.26 5.12
CA PHE A 93 10.56 -4.32 5.43
C PHE A 93 10.50 -5.46 4.41
N LEU A 94 9.29 -5.91 4.03
CA LEU A 94 9.10 -6.97 3.05
C LEU A 94 9.49 -6.52 1.63
N ASP A 95 9.09 -5.30 1.25
CA ASP A 95 9.42 -4.69 -0.04
C ASP A 95 10.92 -4.41 -0.15
N GLY A 96 11.53 -3.86 0.91
CA GLY A 96 12.95 -3.59 1.00
C GLY A 96 13.80 -4.85 1.04
N ALA A 97 13.34 -5.94 1.65
CA ALA A 97 14.03 -7.21 1.65
C ALA A 97 14.14 -7.80 0.24
N SER A 98 13.15 -7.55 -0.63
CA SER A 98 13.19 -7.98 -2.04
C SER A 98 14.19 -7.15 -2.87
N VAL A 99 14.42 -5.89 -2.52
CA VAL A 99 15.29 -4.93 -3.23
C VAL A 99 16.70 -4.87 -2.64
N ALA A 100 16.91 -5.33 -1.40
CA ALA A 100 18.21 -5.29 -0.71
C ALA A 100 19.32 -6.08 -1.43
N PHE A 101 18.96 -6.91 -2.39
CA PHE A 101 19.90 -7.58 -3.28
C PHE A 101 20.39 -6.72 -4.45
N GLU A 102 19.77 -5.57 -4.76
CA GLU A 102 20.09 -4.83 -5.97
C GLU A 102 20.67 -3.42 -5.80
N HIS A 103 20.45 -2.66 -4.77
CA HIS A 103 21.13 -1.37 -4.43
C HIS A 103 20.38 -0.60 -3.33
N PHE A 104 21.06 -0.27 -2.26
CA PHE A 104 20.60 0.57 -1.17
C PHE A 104 20.28 2.01 -1.63
N PHE A 105 19.10 2.52 -1.26
CA PHE A 105 18.65 3.90 -1.34
C PHE A 105 18.52 4.55 -2.72
N ASN A 106 17.38 4.29 -3.35
CA ASN A 106 16.92 5.09 -4.48
C ASN A 106 15.89 6.14 -3.97
N PRO A 107 16.02 7.47 -4.28
CA PRO A 107 15.06 8.50 -3.91
C PRO A 107 13.61 8.18 -4.29
N SER A 108 13.42 7.42 -5.38
CA SER A 108 12.10 6.97 -5.81
C SER A 108 11.43 6.00 -4.82
N MET A 109 12.21 5.23 -4.09
CA MET A 109 11.74 4.31 -3.04
C MET A 109 11.27 5.10 -1.81
N ALA A 110 12.05 6.09 -1.39
CA ALA A 110 11.67 6.97 -0.28
C ALA A 110 10.33 7.69 -0.56
N LEU A 111 10.13 8.20 -1.77
CA LEU A 111 8.88 8.81 -2.18
C LEU A 111 7.71 7.81 -2.15
N SER A 112 7.91 6.59 -2.63
CA SER A 112 6.90 5.53 -2.60
C SER A 112 6.48 5.18 -1.17
N LEU A 113 7.45 5.06 -0.25
CA LEU A 113 7.18 4.78 1.16
C LEU A 113 6.47 5.96 1.86
N ALA A 114 6.86 7.19 1.56
CA ALA A 114 6.18 8.39 2.07
C ALA A 114 4.71 8.44 1.63
N LEU A 115 4.42 8.16 0.36
CA LEU A 115 3.06 8.10 -0.16
C LEU A 115 2.23 6.98 0.53
N LYS A 116 2.81 5.80 0.72
CA LYS A 116 2.16 4.69 1.42
C LYS A 116 1.90 5.03 2.90
N LEU A 117 2.83 5.72 3.56
CA LEU A 117 2.63 6.17 4.94
C LEU A 117 1.48 7.19 5.04
N LEU A 118 1.47 8.20 4.16
CA LEU A 118 0.38 9.17 4.10
C LEU A 118 -0.96 8.49 3.81
N ALA A 119 -1.00 7.54 2.88
CA ALA A 119 -2.19 6.76 2.57
C ALA A 119 -2.69 5.95 3.78
N ALA A 120 -1.79 5.29 4.52
CA ALA A 120 -2.14 4.54 5.73
C ALA A 120 -2.72 5.46 6.83
N LEU A 121 -2.08 6.60 7.07
CA LEU A 121 -2.54 7.58 8.06
C LEU A 121 -3.90 8.18 7.66
N ALA A 122 -4.09 8.51 6.38
CA ALA A 122 -5.37 8.99 5.85
C ALA A 122 -6.48 7.95 6.00
N GLY A 123 -6.19 6.67 5.73
CA GLY A 123 -7.13 5.56 5.95
C GLY A 123 -7.52 5.40 7.41
N ALA A 124 -6.55 5.45 8.33
CA ALA A 124 -6.81 5.38 9.77
C ALA A 124 -7.60 6.60 10.26
N TRP A 125 -7.27 7.79 9.77
CA TRP A 125 -8.00 9.03 10.09
C TRP A 125 -9.47 8.94 9.63
N LEU A 126 -9.72 8.56 8.39
CA LEU A 126 -11.07 8.43 7.85
C LEU A 126 -11.91 7.44 8.67
N ALA A 127 -11.34 6.28 9.04
CA ALA A 127 -12.04 5.29 9.85
C ALA A 127 -12.39 5.82 11.25
N THR A 128 -11.49 6.58 11.88
CA THR A 128 -11.72 7.17 13.21
C THR A 128 -12.74 8.31 13.16
N ALA A 129 -12.69 9.14 12.11
CA ALA A 129 -13.66 10.23 11.90
C ALA A 129 -15.08 9.70 11.64
N GLN A 130 -15.22 8.66 10.80
CA GLN A 130 -16.51 8.00 10.56
C GLN A 130 -17.11 7.42 11.83
N ARG A 131 -16.29 6.84 12.72
CA ARG A 131 -16.76 6.32 14.01
C ARG A 131 -17.21 7.44 14.94
N ALA A 132 -16.45 8.54 15.05
CA ALA A 132 -16.81 9.69 15.85
C ALA A 132 -18.15 10.28 15.40
N ALA A 133 -18.35 10.43 14.10
CA ALA A 133 -19.61 10.90 13.52
C ALA A 133 -20.79 9.96 13.83
N ALA A 134 -20.57 8.63 13.76
CA ALA A 134 -21.61 7.66 14.11
C ALA A 134 -21.99 7.66 15.59
N GLN A 135 -21.06 8.00 16.47
CA GLN A 135 -21.29 8.12 17.92
C GLN A 135 -21.97 9.43 18.33
N ALA A 136 -21.80 10.48 17.55
CA ALA A 136 -22.43 11.78 17.80
C ALA A 136 -23.96 11.78 17.61
N GLY A 137 -24.51 10.75 16.98
CA GLY A 137 -25.96 10.60 16.73
C GLY A 137 -26.52 11.64 15.73
N PRO A 138 -27.76 11.48 15.24
CA PRO A 138 -28.44 12.56 14.56
C PRO A 138 -28.74 13.67 15.57
N ALA A 139 -28.28 14.91 15.30
CA ALA A 139 -28.71 16.07 16.05
C ALA A 139 -30.26 16.11 15.95
N ILE A 140 -30.94 15.78 17.02
CA ILE A 140 -32.40 15.90 17.10
C ILE A 140 -32.70 17.40 16.93
N ARG A 141 -33.21 17.76 15.76
CA ARG A 141 -33.80 19.07 15.50
C ARG A 141 -35.28 19.03 15.85
#